data_5347841ae4dc41c2c77bc53a0a10c3aa
#
_entry.id   5347841ae4dc41c2c77bc53a0a10c3aa
#
_cell.length_a   1.000
_cell.length_b   1.000
_cell.length_c   1.000
_cell.angle_alpha   90.00
_cell.angle_beta   90.00
_cell.angle_gamma   90.00
#
_symmetry.space_group_name_H-M   'P 1'
#
loop_
_entity.id
_entity.type
_entity.pdbx_description
1 polymer ?
#
loop_
_entity_poly.entity_id
_entity_poly.type
_entity_poly.pdbx_seq_one_letter_code
_entity_poly.pdbx_strand_id
1 'polypeptide(L)'
;MKILINRKPIDGPWGGGNLFVKAICNAAKKRKHEIGFQFEDDLDAIFIQDPRYSDLGISINEIGFYKQHNPDVKLIHRVNECDARKNTTDVDDLLRNTSSITDLTVFVSNWMKDYHLKKGWMCKNNAVIYNGVDKHH
;
A
#
# COMPACT_ATOMS: atom_id res chain seq x y z
N MET A 1 12.68 8.89 8.22
CA MET A 1 12.22 7.49 8.41
C MET A 1 12.72 6.62 7.27
N LYS A 2 12.93 5.36 7.56
CA LYS A 2 13.23 4.32 6.59
C LYS A 2 11.96 3.58 6.22
N ILE A 3 11.57 3.64 4.95
CA ILE A 3 10.29 3.10 4.47
C ILE A 3 10.55 2.14 3.32
N LEU A 4 9.99 0.94 3.41
CA LEU A 4 9.95 -0.01 2.31
C LEU A 4 8.61 0.09 1.60
N ILE A 5 8.62 0.18 0.27
CA ILE A 5 7.42 0.06 -0.56
C ILE A 5 7.47 -1.30 -1.25
N ASN A 6 6.39 -2.07 -1.17
CA ASN A 6 6.39 -3.45 -1.67
C ASN A 6 6.35 -3.58 -3.19
N ARG A 7 6.21 -2.49 -3.91
CA ARG A 7 6.21 -2.45 -5.37
C ARG A 7 7.15 -1.36 -5.86
N LYS A 8 8.20 -1.76 -6.58
CA LYS A 8 9.11 -0.82 -7.22
C LYS A 8 8.42 -0.23 -8.46
N PRO A 9 8.52 1.11 -8.70
CA PRO A 9 7.96 1.69 -9.91
C PRO A 9 8.70 1.20 -11.15
N ILE A 10 7.96 1.07 -12.25
CA ILE A 10 8.47 0.60 -13.54
C ILE A 10 8.48 1.79 -14.49
N ASP A 11 9.51 1.90 -15.34
CA ASP A 11 9.57 2.94 -16.37
C ASP A 11 8.56 2.62 -17.49
N GLY A 12 7.97 3.67 -18.07
CA GLY A 12 7.03 3.54 -19.17
C GLY A 12 5.59 3.93 -18.82
N PRO A 13 4.66 3.73 -19.76
CA PRO A 13 3.25 4.17 -19.59
C PRO A 13 2.41 3.18 -18.77
N TRP A 14 2.84 2.88 -17.57
CA TRP A 14 2.12 1.99 -16.66
C TRP A 14 1.10 2.78 -15.83
N GLY A 15 0.12 2.08 -15.25
CA GLY A 15 -1.06 2.67 -14.64
C GLY A 15 -0.83 3.56 -13.41
N GLY A 16 -1.95 3.99 -12.82
CA GLY A 16 -1.95 4.97 -11.73
C GLY A 16 -1.20 4.56 -10.47
N GLY A 17 -1.13 3.27 -10.16
CA GLY A 17 -0.34 2.78 -9.02
C GLY A 17 1.14 3.07 -9.16
N ASN A 18 1.67 2.89 -10.37
CA ASN A 18 3.08 3.18 -10.67
C ASN A 18 3.39 4.67 -10.54
N LEU A 19 2.51 5.53 -11.06
CA LEU A 19 2.65 6.98 -10.92
C LEU A 19 2.58 7.42 -9.46
N PHE A 20 1.70 6.80 -8.70
CA PHE A 20 1.58 7.08 -7.27
C PHE A 20 2.87 6.77 -6.53
N VAL A 21 3.49 5.62 -6.78
CA VAL A 21 4.74 5.24 -6.12
C VAL A 21 5.86 6.22 -6.48
N LYS A 22 5.94 6.63 -7.74
CA LYS A 22 6.92 7.65 -8.17
C LYS A 22 6.72 8.98 -7.41
N ALA A 23 5.46 9.40 -7.27
CA ALA A 23 5.14 10.64 -6.56
C ALA A 23 5.49 10.55 -5.06
N ILE A 24 5.20 9.43 -4.43
CA ILE A 24 5.56 9.19 -3.02
C ILE A 24 7.08 9.20 -2.83
N CYS A 25 7.83 8.58 -3.72
CA CYS A 25 9.29 8.58 -3.65
C CYS A 25 9.85 10.00 -3.71
N ASN A 26 9.33 10.81 -4.65
CA ASN A 26 9.76 12.20 -4.79
C ASN A 26 9.42 13.03 -3.55
N ALA A 27 8.22 12.88 -3.02
CA ALA A 27 7.78 13.60 -1.81
C ALA A 27 8.59 13.20 -0.58
N ALA A 28 8.87 11.91 -0.42
CA ALA A 28 9.65 11.40 0.70
C ALA A 28 11.08 11.92 0.65
N LYS A 29 11.69 11.93 -0.54
CA LYS A 29 13.04 12.47 -0.73
C LYS A 29 13.13 13.94 -0.33
N LYS A 30 12.13 14.75 -0.70
CA LYS A 30 12.07 16.17 -0.32
C LYS A 30 11.98 16.36 1.20
N ARG A 31 11.38 15.41 1.91
CA ARG A 31 11.24 15.42 3.37
C ARG A 31 12.35 14.65 4.09
N LYS A 32 13.38 14.23 3.35
CA LYS A 32 14.55 13.52 3.88
C LYS A 32 14.21 12.15 4.48
N HIS A 33 13.19 11.48 3.96
CA HIS A 33 12.92 10.07 4.26
C HIS A 33 13.63 9.18 3.26
N GLU A 34 14.06 8.02 3.71
CA GLU A 34 14.67 7.01 2.86
C GLU A 34 13.61 6.03 2.38
N ILE A 35 13.50 5.86 1.07
CA ILE A 35 12.62 4.89 0.45
C ILE A 35 13.45 3.76 -0.15
N GLY A 36 13.09 2.53 0.13
CA GLY A 36 13.68 1.35 -0.49
C GLY A 36 12.60 0.38 -0.94
N PHE A 37 13.02 -0.65 -1.69
CA PHE A 37 12.14 -1.67 -2.25
C PHE A 37 12.55 -3.07 -1.84
N GLN A 38 13.47 -3.18 -0.90
CA GLN A 38 13.95 -4.44 -0.35
C GLN A 38 13.98 -4.36 1.17
N PHE A 39 13.96 -5.51 1.81
CA PHE A 39 14.07 -5.57 3.26
C PHE A 39 15.44 -5.07 3.70
N GLU A 40 15.43 -4.29 4.76
CA GLU A 40 16.62 -3.80 5.46
C GLU A 40 16.36 -3.90 6.96
N ASP A 41 17.45 -3.84 7.73
CA ASP A 41 17.31 -3.72 9.17
C ASP A 41 16.77 -2.34 9.53
N ASP A 42 16.05 -2.26 10.63
CA ASP A 42 15.57 -0.99 11.21
C ASP A 42 14.60 -0.20 10.31
N LEU A 43 13.74 -0.91 9.56
CA LEU A 43 12.65 -0.24 8.85
C LEU A 43 11.66 0.37 9.85
N ASP A 44 11.28 1.61 9.62
CA ASP A 44 10.25 2.29 10.41
C ASP A 44 8.85 1.91 9.93
N ALA A 45 8.67 1.76 8.61
CA ALA A 45 7.39 1.44 8.03
C ALA A 45 7.54 0.62 6.75
N ILE A 46 6.51 -0.18 6.47
CA ILE A 46 6.34 -0.86 5.19
C ILE A 46 5.03 -0.39 4.58
N PHE A 47 5.13 0.16 3.38
CA PHE A 47 3.98 0.66 2.63
C PHE A 47 3.55 -0.39 1.61
N ILE A 48 2.35 -0.96 1.81
CA ILE A 48 1.80 -1.98 0.93
C ILE A 48 1.00 -1.28 -0.15
N GLN A 49 1.61 -1.13 -1.32
CA GLN A 49 0.99 -0.51 -2.49
C GLN A 49 0.00 -1.46 -3.14
N ASP A 50 0.34 -2.74 -3.22
CA ASP A 50 -0.49 -3.77 -3.83
C ASP A 50 -0.18 -5.11 -3.17
N PRO A 51 -1.16 -5.78 -2.55
CA PRO A 51 -0.94 -7.06 -1.88
C PRO A 51 -0.92 -8.25 -2.84
N ARG A 52 -1.32 -8.07 -4.11
CA ARG A 52 -1.37 -9.17 -5.09
C ARG A 52 0.04 -9.67 -5.38
N TYR A 53 0.15 -10.97 -5.66
CA TYR A 53 1.44 -11.57 -6.00
C TYR A 53 2.05 -10.91 -7.24
N SER A 54 3.35 -10.70 -7.21
CA SER A 54 4.13 -10.24 -8.35
C SER A 54 5.58 -10.68 -8.20
N ASP A 55 6.18 -11.13 -9.29
CA ASP A 55 7.61 -11.48 -9.33
C ASP A 55 8.49 -10.26 -9.09
N LEU A 56 7.96 -9.06 -9.30
CA LEU A 56 8.69 -7.79 -9.17
C LEU A 56 8.44 -7.09 -7.84
N GLY A 57 7.71 -7.74 -6.93
CA GLY A 57 7.35 -7.15 -5.66
C GLY A 57 7.62 -8.07 -4.48
N ILE A 58 7.40 -7.53 -3.29
CA ILE A 58 7.53 -8.27 -2.04
C ILE A 58 6.14 -8.75 -1.62
N SER A 59 6.05 -10.04 -1.29
CA SER A 59 4.77 -10.67 -0.94
C SER A 59 4.31 -10.28 0.47
N ILE A 60 3.00 -10.41 0.68
CA ILE A 60 2.38 -10.20 2.00
C ILE A 60 2.91 -11.21 3.03
N ASN A 61 3.18 -12.44 2.61
CA ASN A 61 3.74 -13.45 3.51
C ASN A 61 5.13 -13.04 4.03
N GLU A 62 5.97 -12.51 3.15
CA GLU A 62 7.29 -12.01 3.54
C GLU A 62 7.18 -10.80 4.47
N ILE A 63 6.24 -9.90 4.21
CA ILE A 63 5.98 -8.74 5.05
C ILE A 63 5.50 -9.17 6.44
N GLY A 64 4.58 -10.12 6.50
CA GLY A 64 4.09 -10.67 7.76
C GLY A 64 5.21 -11.32 8.57
N PHE A 65 6.10 -12.04 7.92
CA PHE A 65 7.27 -12.65 8.56
C PHE A 65 8.21 -11.58 9.14
N TYR A 66 8.48 -10.53 8.36
CA TYR A 66 9.30 -9.41 8.83
C TYR A 66 8.67 -8.75 10.06
N LYS A 67 7.36 -8.52 10.05
CA LYS A 67 6.62 -7.91 11.17
C LYS A 67 6.73 -8.76 12.44
N GLN A 68 6.69 -10.08 12.32
CA GLN A 68 6.85 -10.97 13.48
C GLN A 68 8.20 -10.81 14.15
N HIS A 69 9.26 -10.59 13.36
CA HIS A 69 10.62 -10.43 13.87
C HIS A 69 10.98 -8.97 14.18
N ASN A 70 10.18 -8.02 13.74
CA ASN A 70 10.38 -6.59 13.92
C ASN A 70 9.05 -5.94 14.30
N PRO A 71 8.53 -6.19 15.53
CA PRO A 71 7.16 -5.82 15.88
C PRO A 71 6.89 -4.33 15.90
N ASP A 72 7.94 -3.50 15.97
CA ASP A 72 7.79 -2.03 15.99
C ASP A 72 7.60 -1.43 14.60
N VAL A 73 7.84 -2.20 13.51
CA VAL A 73 7.59 -1.68 12.16
C VAL A 73 6.10 -1.44 11.95
N LYS A 74 5.75 -0.32 11.32
CA LYS A 74 4.36 0.01 11.01
C LYS A 74 4.02 -0.46 9.60
N LEU A 75 2.89 -1.17 9.47
CA LEU A 75 2.39 -1.63 8.19
C LEU A 75 1.25 -0.74 7.75
N ILE A 76 1.38 -0.13 6.56
CA ILE A 76 0.39 0.77 5.97
C ILE A 76 -0.08 0.17 4.66
N HIS A 77 -1.39 -0.02 4.52
CA HIS A 77 -1.99 -0.59 3.32
C HIS A 77 -2.83 0.47 2.60
N ARG A 78 -2.47 0.78 1.36
CA ARG A 78 -3.25 1.69 0.53
C ARG A 78 -4.20 0.89 -0.35
N VAL A 79 -5.49 1.15 -0.22
CA VAL A 79 -6.55 0.43 -0.92
C VAL A 79 -7.11 1.32 -2.03
N ASN A 80 -6.82 0.95 -3.28
CA ASN A 80 -7.27 1.66 -4.47
C ASN A 80 -8.09 0.78 -5.42
N GLU A 81 -8.40 -0.45 -5.03
CA GLU A 81 -9.09 -1.42 -5.88
C GLU A 81 -10.25 -2.08 -5.15
N CYS A 82 -11.17 -2.63 -5.94
CA CYS A 82 -12.23 -3.50 -5.45
C CYS A 82 -12.74 -4.38 -6.60
N ASP A 83 -13.39 -5.48 -6.26
CA ASP A 83 -13.92 -6.42 -7.26
C ASP A 83 -14.96 -5.75 -8.16
N ALA A 84 -15.79 -4.88 -7.61
CA ALA A 84 -16.85 -4.21 -8.38
C ALA A 84 -16.30 -3.34 -9.51
N ARG A 85 -15.14 -2.69 -9.30
CA ARG A 85 -14.53 -1.82 -10.30
C ARG A 85 -13.74 -2.57 -11.37
N LYS A 86 -13.13 -3.69 -10.97
CA LYS A 86 -12.23 -4.45 -11.85
C LYS A 86 -12.87 -5.72 -12.41
N ASN A 87 -14.12 -5.98 -12.06
CA ASN A 87 -14.83 -7.18 -12.47
C ASN A 87 -14.06 -8.45 -12.10
N THR A 88 -13.51 -8.47 -10.92
CA THR A 88 -12.79 -9.61 -10.34
C THR A 88 -13.62 -10.24 -9.23
N THR A 89 -13.18 -11.38 -8.68
CA THR A 89 -13.98 -12.14 -7.72
C THR A 89 -13.31 -12.35 -6.37
N ASP A 90 -12.01 -12.16 -6.27
CA ASP A 90 -11.22 -12.52 -5.07
C ASP A 90 -10.29 -11.41 -4.57
N VAL A 91 -10.26 -10.27 -5.24
CA VAL A 91 -9.39 -9.14 -4.84
C VAL A 91 -9.85 -8.57 -3.50
N ASP A 92 -11.16 -8.42 -3.29
CA ASP A 92 -11.70 -7.90 -2.02
C ASP A 92 -11.27 -8.75 -0.83
N ASP A 93 -11.28 -10.06 -0.96
CA ASP A 93 -10.86 -10.97 0.12
C ASP A 93 -9.37 -10.82 0.41
N LEU A 94 -8.54 -10.70 -0.61
CA LEU A 94 -7.11 -10.48 -0.44
C LEU A 94 -6.84 -9.15 0.26
N LEU A 95 -7.54 -8.09 -0.13
CA LEU A 95 -7.40 -6.77 0.50
C LEU A 95 -7.79 -6.82 1.98
N ARG A 96 -8.89 -7.51 2.29
CA ARG A 96 -9.36 -7.67 3.66
C ARG A 96 -8.36 -8.45 4.51
N ASN A 97 -7.84 -9.55 3.97
CA ASN A 97 -6.84 -10.37 4.66
C ASN A 97 -5.56 -9.58 4.91
N THR A 98 -5.14 -8.75 3.95
CA THR A 98 -3.99 -7.87 4.12
C THR A 98 -4.21 -6.87 5.25
N SER A 99 -5.40 -6.27 5.34
CA SER A 99 -5.73 -5.32 6.40
C SER A 99 -5.68 -5.93 7.79
N SER A 100 -5.87 -7.24 7.92
CA SER A 100 -5.85 -7.89 9.23
C SER A 100 -4.48 -7.79 9.91
N ILE A 101 -3.41 -7.60 9.15
CA ILE A 101 -2.05 -7.48 9.69
C ILE A 101 -1.53 -6.04 9.67
N THR A 102 -2.28 -5.07 9.12
CA THR A 102 -1.80 -3.70 8.98
C THR A 102 -2.18 -2.84 10.18
N ASP A 103 -1.34 -1.84 10.45
CA ASP A 103 -1.58 -0.85 11.50
C ASP A 103 -2.48 0.28 11.01
N LEU A 104 -2.44 0.59 9.71
CA LEU A 104 -3.24 1.65 9.10
C LEU A 104 -3.66 1.24 7.69
N THR A 105 -4.95 1.40 7.39
CA THR A 105 -5.48 1.25 6.03
C THR A 105 -5.85 2.63 5.49
N VAL A 106 -5.32 2.97 4.30
CA VAL A 106 -5.62 4.23 3.62
C VAL A 106 -6.48 3.94 2.41
N PHE A 107 -7.70 4.46 2.38
CA PHE A 107 -8.60 4.37 1.23
C PHE A 107 -8.42 5.60 0.35
N VAL A 108 -8.48 5.41 -0.97
CA VAL A 108 -8.27 6.51 -1.93
C VAL A 108 -9.49 7.41 -2.10
N SER A 109 -10.65 7.01 -1.56
CA SER A 109 -11.87 7.79 -1.63
C SER A 109 -12.86 7.33 -0.56
N ASN A 110 -13.83 8.18 -0.25
CA ASN A 110 -14.94 7.81 0.63
C ASN A 110 -15.76 6.67 0.02
N TRP A 111 -15.94 6.66 -1.29
CA TRP A 111 -16.65 5.58 -1.98
C TRP A 111 -15.96 4.23 -1.73
N MET A 112 -14.65 4.18 -1.88
CA MET A 112 -13.86 2.95 -1.67
C MET A 112 -13.95 2.49 -0.21
N LYS A 113 -13.84 3.41 0.74
CA LYS A 113 -14.00 3.12 2.16
C LYS A 113 -15.37 2.53 2.46
N ASP A 114 -16.43 3.21 2.01
CA ASP A 114 -17.81 2.76 2.26
C ASP A 114 -18.08 1.40 1.64
N TYR A 115 -17.58 1.17 0.42
CA TYR A 115 -17.72 -0.10 -0.28
C TYR A 115 -17.16 -1.25 0.57
N HIS A 116 -15.92 -1.13 1.03
CA HIS A 116 -15.27 -2.19 1.78
C HIS A 116 -15.87 -2.36 3.18
N LEU A 117 -16.22 -1.29 3.86
CA LEU A 117 -16.84 -1.38 5.19
C LEU A 117 -18.21 -2.05 5.12
N LYS A 118 -19.00 -1.80 4.08
CA LYS A 118 -20.29 -2.47 3.87
C LYS A 118 -20.15 -3.97 3.64
N LYS A 119 -19.00 -4.43 3.17
CA LYS A 119 -18.71 -5.85 3.00
C LYS A 119 -18.21 -6.52 4.28
N GLY A 120 -18.27 -5.83 5.41
CA GLY A 120 -17.89 -6.36 6.71
C GLY A 120 -16.41 -6.25 7.02
N TRP A 121 -15.68 -5.43 6.28
CA TRP A 121 -14.26 -5.19 6.53
C TRP A 121 -14.09 -4.35 7.79
N MET A 122 -13.40 -4.91 8.76
CA MET A 122 -13.09 -4.21 10.01
C MET A 122 -11.64 -3.76 9.98
N CYS A 123 -11.44 -2.46 9.78
CA CYS A 123 -10.11 -1.86 9.83
C CYS A 123 -9.83 -1.35 11.24
N LYS A 124 -8.69 -1.71 11.78
CA LYS A 124 -8.26 -1.27 13.10
C LYS A 124 -8.12 0.25 13.15
N ASN A 125 -7.39 0.81 12.18
CA ASN A 125 -7.26 2.24 11.94
C ASN A 125 -7.40 2.49 10.45
N ASN A 126 -8.15 3.52 10.08
CA ASN A 126 -8.31 3.86 8.68
C ASN A 126 -8.32 5.37 8.46
N ALA A 127 -7.98 5.77 7.23
CA ALA A 127 -8.02 7.15 6.78
C ALA A 127 -8.43 7.17 5.31
N VAL A 128 -8.94 8.31 4.86
CA VAL A 128 -9.22 8.54 3.45
C VAL A 128 -8.27 9.64 2.96
N ILE A 129 -7.45 9.30 1.97
CA ILE A 129 -6.53 10.26 1.35
C ILE A 129 -6.70 10.14 -0.15
N TYR A 130 -7.26 11.17 -0.76
CA TYR A 130 -7.48 11.22 -2.20
C TYR A 130 -6.16 11.35 -2.94
N ASN A 131 -6.10 10.81 -4.15
CA ASN A 131 -4.96 10.99 -5.02
C ASN A 131 -4.88 12.47 -5.44
N GLY A 132 -3.69 13.03 -5.30
CA GLY A 132 -3.42 14.37 -5.79
C GLY A 132 -3.09 14.35 -7.29
N VAL A 133 -2.99 15.53 -7.85
CA VAL A 133 -2.51 15.74 -9.22
C VAL A 133 -1.18 16.46 -9.13
N ASP A 134 -0.20 16.00 -9.91
CA ASP A 134 1.10 16.68 -9.98
C ASP A 134 0.93 18.04 -10.64
N LYS A 135 1.40 19.08 -9.96
CA LYS A 135 1.28 20.47 -10.45
C LYS A 135 2.07 20.74 -11.74
N HIS A 136 3.03 19.88 -12.04
CA HIS A 136 3.90 20.01 -13.20
C HIS A 136 3.48 19.10 -14.36
N HIS A 137 2.30 18.57 -14.26
CA HIS A 137 1.79 17.58 -15.22
C HIS A 137 1.16 18.26 -16.43
#